data_8dc5f0b7e940874826039febe07153bb
#
_entry.id   8dc5f0b7e940874826039febe07153bb
#
_cell.length_a   1.000
_cell.length_b   1.000
_cell.length_c   1.000
_cell.angle_alpha   90.00
_cell.angle_beta   90.00
_cell.angle_gamma   90.00
#
_symmetry.space_group_name_H-M   'P 1'
#
loop_
_entity.id
_entity.type
_entity.pdbx_description
1 polymer ?
#
loop_
_entity_poly.entity_id
_entity_poly.type
_entity_poly.pdbx_seq_one_letter_code
_entity_poly.pdbx_strand_id
1 'polypeptide(L)'
;MLSILMKINGYTESNNKEMLLMFWNVENFFDYVDGGTGESDKEFSSFGGRRWSRRKFYAKCDAIAKSIFWAGEECGRMPDAIGFAEVENKGVLYKLLNSTLLRKYDYKMVHFDSGDRRGIDVALLYRESVFEKISVSLKVPQEDGNKIATRDILQVCLKSGMGQNINLIVNHHPSKFGGAGASAARRDAAMLALRQMCDSLVAVGEQHIVAMGDFNDNPDGEQFDMLDGILANMSESLYAQGLGTIRYEGKWDLIDMFLVSPKLAEYSRMDILQIPFLMTYEKKYPGFKPLRTYSGPRYIGGVSDHCPIILKLSISH
;
A
#
# COMPACT_ATOMS: atom_id res chain seq x y z
N MET A 1 -23.52 12.64 -11.53
CA MET A 1 -23.86 11.96 -10.28
C MET A 1 -24.89 10.82 -10.44
N LEU A 2 -25.93 10.96 -11.27
CA LEU A 2 -26.91 9.89 -11.53
C LEU A 2 -26.36 8.73 -12.39
N SER A 3 -25.40 8.95 -13.29
CA SER A 3 -24.84 7.91 -14.16
C SER A 3 -23.92 6.91 -13.42
N ILE A 4 -23.32 7.33 -12.32
CA ILE A 4 -22.46 6.48 -11.48
C ILE A 4 -23.29 5.48 -10.65
N LEU A 5 -24.50 5.87 -10.25
CA LEU A 5 -25.39 5.01 -9.44
C LEU A 5 -26.04 3.88 -10.23
N MET A 6 -26.21 4.00 -11.56
CA MET A 6 -26.83 2.95 -12.37
C MET A 6 -25.88 1.81 -12.77
N LYS A 7 -24.55 2.03 -12.73
CA LYS A 7 -23.56 0.96 -13.01
C LYS A 7 -23.24 0.04 -11.83
N ILE A 8 -23.61 0.44 -10.61
CA ILE A 8 -23.28 -0.32 -9.38
C ILE A 8 -24.00 -1.70 -9.32
N ASN A 9 -25.12 -1.87 -10.03
CA ASN A 9 -25.88 -3.14 -10.04
C ASN A 9 -25.49 -4.10 -11.17
N GLY A 10 -24.48 -3.82 -11.96
CA GLY A 10 -24.08 -4.59 -13.13
C GLY A 10 -22.75 -5.33 -13.04
N TYR A 11 -22.10 -5.35 -11.89
CA TYR A 11 -20.91 -6.20 -11.72
C TYR A 11 -21.36 -7.66 -11.62
N THR A 12 -21.49 -8.31 -12.77
CA THR A 12 -21.62 -9.76 -12.87
C THR A 12 -20.40 -10.40 -12.19
N GLU A 13 -20.62 -11.51 -11.48
CA GLU A 13 -19.58 -12.42 -10.99
C GLU A 13 -18.63 -12.73 -12.15
N SER A 14 -17.54 -11.92 -12.25
CA SER A 14 -16.49 -12.15 -13.24
C SER A 14 -15.71 -13.39 -12.81
N ASN A 15 -15.41 -14.22 -13.79
CA ASN A 15 -14.57 -15.43 -13.68
C ASN A 15 -13.60 -15.34 -12.51
N ASN A 16 -13.73 -16.25 -11.54
CA ASN A 16 -12.91 -16.38 -10.32
C ASN A 16 -11.39 -16.59 -10.58
N LYS A 17 -10.92 -16.38 -11.79
CA LYS A 17 -9.53 -16.53 -12.21
C LYS A 17 -8.72 -15.24 -12.12
N GLU A 18 -9.36 -14.09 -12.23
CA GLU A 18 -8.67 -12.79 -12.17
C GLU A 18 -8.86 -12.14 -10.81
N MET A 19 -7.77 -11.59 -10.27
CA MET A 19 -7.74 -10.82 -9.04
C MET A 19 -7.22 -9.43 -9.34
N LEU A 20 -7.80 -8.43 -8.68
CA LEU A 20 -7.32 -7.06 -8.68
C LEU A 20 -6.79 -6.71 -7.30
N LEU A 21 -5.48 -6.53 -7.20
CA LEU A 21 -4.83 -6.08 -5.98
C LEU A 21 -4.46 -4.60 -6.13
N MET A 22 -4.52 -3.84 -5.04
CA MET A 22 -4.13 -2.44 -4.99
C MET A 22 -3.18 -2.22 -3.83
N PHE A 23 -2.20 -1.33 -3.99
CA PHE A 23 -1.40 -0.82 -2.89
C PHE A 23 -1.35 0.71 -2.95
N TRP A 24 -1.35 1.35 -1.78
CA TRP A 24 -1.20 2.79 -1.68
C TRP A 24 -0.59 3.22 -0.34
N ASN A 25 0.51 3.95 -0.38
CA ASN A 25 0.95 4.74 0.75
C ASN A 25 0.03 5.98 0.83
N VAL A 26 -0.78 6.06 1.88
CA VAL A 26 -1.81 7.09 2.03
C VAL A 26 -1.32 8.33 2.80
N GLU A 27 -0.03 8.50 2.97
CA GLU A 27 0.64 9.64 3.63
C GLU A 27 0.02 10.01 4.99
N ASN A 28 0.60 9.54 6.09
CA ASN A 28 0.23 9.96 7.45
C ASN A 28 -1.29 9.88 7.72
N PHE A 29 -1.86 8.68 7.59
CA PHE A 29 -3.29 8.46 7.84
C PHE A 29 -3.55 8.27 9.35
N PHE A 30 -3.42 9.38 10.08
CA PHE A 30 -3.74 9.50 11.51
C PHE A 30 -5.21 9.87 11.70
N ASP A 31 -5.76 9.52 12.86
CA ASP A 31 -7.04 10.09 13.27
C ASP A 31 -6.83 11.51 13.83
N TYR A 32 -7.84 12.12 14.41
CA TYR A 32 -7.79 13.52 14.89
C TYR A 32 -7.69 13.62 16.42
N VAL A 33 -7.43 12.49 17.10
CA VAL A 33 -7.36 12.37 18.56
C VAL A 33 -5.92 12.04 18.94
N ASP A 34 -5.38 12.74 19.93
CA ASP A 34 -4.09 12.43 20.55
C ASP A 34 -4.29 11.24 21.50
N GLY A 35 -4.19 10.03 21.02
CA GLY A 35 -4.49 8.79 21.75
C GLY A 35 -3.52 7.64 21.50
N GLY A 36 -2.64 7.78 20.53
CA GLY A 36 -1.62 6.80 20.17
C GLY A 36 -0.33 6.96 20.97
N THR A 37 0.61 6.07 20.69
CA THR A 37 1.93 6.04 21.34
C THR A 37 3.05 6.60 20.44
N GLY A 38 2.75 6.85 19.15
CA GLY A 38 3.72 7.33 18.17
C GLY A 38 4.07 8.81 18.35
N GLU A 39 5.30 9.18 18.01
CA GLU A 39 5.79 10.57 18.10
C GLU A 39 4.96 11.53 17.22
N SER A 40 4.43 11.03 16.10
CA SER A 40 3.64 11.84 15.17
C SER A 40 2.15 11.96 15.52
N ASP A 41 1.62 11.11 16.40
CA ASP A 41 0.21 11.15 16.79
C ASP A 41 -0.18 12.50 17.38
N LYS A 42 0.62 13.00 18.33
CA LYS A 42 0.42 14.33 18.90
C LYS A 42 0.46 15.44 17.86
N GLU A 43 1.36 15.34 16.85
CA GLU A 43 1.45 16.33 15.77
C GLU A 43 0.19 16.32 14.91
N PHE A 44 -0.34 15.12 14.58
CA PHE A 44 -1.52 14.92 13.74
C PHE A 44 -2.83 14.86 14.53
N SER A 45 -2.91 15.48 15.69
CA SER A 45 -4.15 15.64 16.45
C SER A 45 -4.84 16.99 16.18
N SER A 46 -6.07 17.14 16.67
CA SER A 46 -6.86 18.38 16.53
C SER A 46 -6.18 19.60 17.16
N PHE A 47 -5.41 19.38 18.23
CA PHE A 47 -4.68 20.41 18.97
C PHE A 47 -3.17 20.40 18.68
N GLY A 48 -2.71 19.43 17.90
CA GLY A 48 -1.30 19.30 17.50
C GLY A 48 -0.84 20.32 16.46
N GLY A 49 0.43 20.27 16.11
CA GLY A 49 1.06 21.22 15.18
C GLY A 49 0.41 21.25 13.79
N ARG A 50 -0.12 20.14 13.31
CA ARG A 50 -0.86 20.04 12.04
C ARG A 50 -2.32 20.49 12.14
N ARG A 51 -2.84 20.66 13.36
CA ARG A 51 -4.27 20.95 13.58
C ARG A 51 -5.14 20.02 12.75
N TRP A 52 -4.87 18.71 12.88
CA TRP A 52 -5.52 17.64 12.12
C TRP A 52 -6.93 17.41 12.66
N SER A 53 -7.88 18.19 12.17
CA SER A 53 -9.25 18.19 12.68
C SER A 53 -10.07 17.01 12.15
N ARG A 54 -11.16 16.68 12.86
CA ARG A 54 -12.17 15.71 12.43
C ARG A 54 -12.62 15.93 10.98
N ARG A 55 -12.84 17.20 10.57
CA ARG A 55 -13.24 17.54 9.19
C ARG A 55 -12.16 17.14 8.17
N LYS A 56 -10.88 17.40 8.45
CA LYS A 56 -9.78 17.03 7.56
C LYS A 56 -9.64 15.51 7.45
N PHE A 57 -9.76 14.79 8.58
CA PHE A 57 -9.73 13.35 8.63
C PHE A 57 -10.82 12.73 7.74
N TYR A 58 -12.08 13.10 7.90
CA TYR A 58 -13.16 12.54 7.09
C TYR A 58 -13.08 12.97 5.63
N ALA A 59 -12.58 14.17 5.31
CA ALA A 59 -12.30 14.57 3.93
C ALA A 59 -11.24 13.65 3.29
N LYS A 60 -10.22 13.23 4.04
CA LYS A 60 -9.22 12.26 3.58
C LYS A 60 -9.83 10.86 3.42
N CYS A 61 -10.66 10.39 4.35
CA CYS A 61 -11.40 9.14 4.20
C CYS A 61 -12.24 9.11 2.92
N ASP A 62 -13.00 10.18 2.65
CA ASP A 62 -13.82 10.30 1.44
C ASP A 62 -12.98 10.31 0.16
N ALA A 63 -11.82 10.97 0.18
CA ALA A 63 -10.92 11.00 -0.96
C ALA A 63 -10.24 9.64 -1.20
N ILE A 64 -9.82 8.94 -0.14
CA ILE A 64 -9.30 7.56 -0.26
C ILE A 64 -10.37 6.64 -0.84
N ALA A 65 -11.58 6.66 -0.29
CA ALA A 65 -12.69 5.84 -0.80
C ALA A 65 -13.01 6.15 -2.27
N LYS A 66 -13.07 7.44 -2.65
CA LYS A 66 -13.27 7.89 -4.02
C LYS A 66 -12.19 7.35 -4.96
N SER A 67 -10.93 7.29 -4.49
CA SER A 67 -9.81 6.76 -5.28
C SER A 67 -9.92 5.26 -5.49
N ILE A 68 -10.37 4.51 -4.47
CA ILE A 68 -10.65 3.07 -4.59
C ILE A 68 -11.79 2.81 -5.59
N PHE A 69 -12.85 3.62 -5.56
CA PHE A 69 -13.94 3.52 -6.54
C PHE A 69 -13.47 3.87 -7.95
N TRP A 70 -12.61 4.89 -8.08
CA TRP A 70 -12.04 5.27 -9.37
C TRP A 70 -11.19 4.12 -9.95
N ALA A 71 -10.35 3.48 -9.12
CA ALA A 71 -9.59 2.30 -9.52
C ALA A 71 -10.52 1.15 -9.96
N GLY A 72 -11.61 0.95 -9.21
CA GLY A 72 -12.63 -0.04 -9.57
C GLY A 72 -13.32 0.22 -10.91
N GLU A 73 -13.64 1.47 -11.22
CA GLU A 73 -14.24 1.88 -12.51
C GLU A 73 -13.25 1.67 -13.67
N GLU A 74 -11.99 2.08 -13.51
CA GLU A 74 -10.93 1.90 -14.52
C GLU A 74 -10.62 0.43 -14.81
N CYS A 75 -10.72 -0.42 -13.78
CA CYS A 75 -10.42 -1.85 -13.91
C CYS A 75 -11.66 -2.72 -14.17
N GLY A 76 -12.86 -2.14 -14.18
CA GLY A 76 -14.11 -2.85 -14.36
C GLY A 76 -14.55 -3.69 -13.16
N ARG A 77 -13.82 -3.64 -12.04
CA ARG A 77 -14.12 -4.37 -10.77
C ARG A 77 -13.44 -3.70 -9.59
N MET A 78 -14.05 -3.79 -8.42
CA MET A 78 -13.42 -3.31 -7.18
C MET A 78 -12.18 -4.14 -6.86
N PRO A 79 -11.13 -3.51 -6.26
CA PRO A 79 -9.97 -4.26 -5.76
C PRO A 79 -10.40 -5.37 -4.80
N ASP A 80 -9.87 -6.58 -4.98
CA ASP A 80 -10.17 -7.74 -4.14
C ASP A 80 -9.39 -7.66 -2.81
N ALA A 81 -8.19 -7.09 -2.86
CA ALA A 81 -7.44 -6.73 -1.67
C ALA A 81 -6.68 -5.41 -1.88
N ILE A 82 -6.47 -4.65 -0.79
CA ILE A 82 -5.82 -3.34 -0.79
C ILE A 82 -4.81 -3.30 0.35
N GLY A 83 -3.52 -3.21 0.00
CA GLY A 83 -2.45 -2.90 0.95
C GLY A 83 -2.35 -1.39 1.17
N PHE A 84 -2.14 -0.99 2.41
CA PHE A 84 -1.87 0.39 2.77
C PHE A 84 -0.57 0.52 3.54
N ALA A 85 0.10 1.64 3.36
CA ALA A 85 1.17 2.11 4.25
C ALA A 85 0.80 3.47 4.87
N GLU A 86 1.46 3.78 5.98
CA GLU A 86 1.25 4.98 6.78
C GLU A 86 -0.13 5.08 7.42
N VAL A 87 -0.62 3.96 7.92
CA VAL A 87 -1.86 3.85 8.69
C VAL A 87 -1.54 3.87 10.18
N GLU A 88 -2.19 4.73 10.95
CA GLU A 88 -1.97 4.82 12.39
C GLU A 88 -2.45 3.58 13.14
N ASN A 89 -3.71 3.19 12.97
CA ASN A 89 -4.33 2.14 13.78
C ASN A 89 -5.58 1.53 13.11
N LYS A 90 -6.12 0.48 13.72
CA LYS A 90 -7.39 -0.14 13.28
C LYS A 90 -8.57 0.83 13.28
N GLY A 91 -8.56 1.84 14.15
CA GLY A 91 -9.64 2.82 14.28
C GLY A 91 -9.79 3.68 13.04
N VAL A 92 -8.69 4.10 12.40
CA VAL A 92 -8.75 4.88 11.15
C VAL A 92 -9.30 4.05 10.00
N LEU A 93 -8.92 2.76 9.91
CA LEU A 93 -9.47 1.85 8.90
C LEU A 93 -10.97 1.58 9.14
N TYR A 94 -11.37 1.37 10.38
CA TYR A 94 -12.78 1.22 10.74
C TYR A 94 -13.59 2.45 10.33
N LYS A 95 -13.08 3.66 10.62
CA LYS A 95 -13.73 4.91 10.23
C LYS A 95 -13.77 5.05 8.70
N LEU A 96 -12.68 4.73 7.98
CA LEU A 96 -12.65 4.72 6.51
C LEU A 96 -13.76 3.82 5.94
N LEU A 97 -13.83 2.57 6.37
CA LEU A 97 -14.80 1.60 5.86
C LEU A 97 -16.23 1.97 6.18
N ASN A 98 -16.51 2.49 7.40
CA ASN A 98 -17.89 2.68 7.87
C ASN A 98 -18.43 4.09 7.63
N SER A 99 -17.59 5.12 7.49
CA SER A 99 -18.05 6.50 7.24
C SER A 99 -18.19 6.83 5.75
N THR A 100 -17.68 5.99 4.86
CA THR A 100 -17.71 6.19 3.41
C THR A 100 -18.64 5.20 2.72
N LEU A 101 -18.76 5.29 1.39
CA LEU A 101 -19.52 4.32 0.60
C LEU A 101 -18.88 2.91 0.58
N LEU A 102 -17.63 2.76 1.04
CA LEU A 102 -16.99 1.44 1.19
C LEU A 102 -17.76 0.51 2.14
N ARG A 103 -18.60 1.05 3.05
CA ARG A 103 -19.50 0.27 3.90
C ARG A 103 -20.48 -0.65 3.16
N LYS A 104 -20.67 -0.41 1.85
CA LYS A 104 -21.51 -1.26 0.99
C LYS A 104 -20.78 -2.49 0.46
N TYR A 105 -19.48 -2.55 0.71
CA TYR A 105 -18.61 -3.64 0.29
C TYR A 105 -18.15 -4.42 1.53
N ASP A 106 -17.87 -5.67 1.34
CA ASP A 106 -17.55 -6.65 2.37
C ASP A 106 -16.07 -6.67 2.78
N TYR A 107 -15.40 -5.49 2.75
CA TYR A 107 -14.00 -5.39 3.16
C TYR A 107 -13.81 -5.71 4.64
N LYS A 108 -12.90 -6.64 4.91
CA LYS A 108 -12.31 -6.91 6.22
C LYS A 108 -10.94 -6.29 6.30
N MET A 109 -10.49 -5.98 7.51
CA MET A 109 -9.18 -5.36 7.75
C MET A 109 -8.26 -6.26 8.57
N VAL A 110 -6.97 -6.21 8.23
CA VAL A 110 -5.88 -6.78 9.02
C VAL A 110 -4.87 -5.66 9.27
N HIS A 111 -4.57 -5.42 10.54
CA HIS A 111 -3.62 -4.40 11.00
C HIS A 111 -3.09 -4.78 12.36
N PHE A 112 -1.82 -4.45 12.60
CA PHE A 112 -1.14 -4.59 13.88
C PHE A 112 -0.24 -3.38 14.10
N ASP A 113 -0.16 -2.93 15.33
CA ASP A 113 0.75 -1.88 15.73
C ASP A 113 2.18 -2.43 15.72
N SER A 114 3.12 -1.69 15.14
CA SER A 114 4.54 -2.03 15.05
C SER A 114 5.39 -1.19 16.01
N GLY A 115 6.70 -1.40 15.96
CA GLY A 115 7.67 -0.61 16.71
C GLY A 115 8.08 0.71 16.05
N ASP A 116 7.38 1.16 15.01
CA ASP A 116 7.70 2.43 14.33
C ASP A 116 7.50 3.63 15.26
N ARG A 117 8.52 4.51 15.34
CA ARG A 117 8.49 5.66 16.26
C ARG A 117 7.43 6.69 15.90
N ARG A 118 7.10 6.84 14.62
CA ARG A 118 6.06 7.77 14.18
C ARG A 118 4.66 7.27 14.54
N GLY A 119 4.51 5.96 14.77
CA GLY A 119 3.22 5.30 15.01
C GLY A 119 2.42 5.15 13.72
N ILE A 120 3.10 4.71 12.66
CA ILE A 120 2.49 4.38 11.36
C ILE A 120 2.83 2.95 10.98
N ASP A 121 1.87 2.27 10.42
CA ASP A 121 1.95 0.84 10.13
C ASP A 121 1.52 0.53 8.70
N VAL A 122 1.62 -0.75 8.35
CA VAL A 122 1.01 -1.31 7.16
C VAL A 122 -0.32 -1.98 7.51
N ALA A 123 -1.21 -2.04 6.54
CA ALA A 123 -2.51 -2.68 6.69
C ALA A 123 -2.94 -3.39 5.42
N LEU A 124 -3.82 -4.37 5.55
CA LEU A 124 -4.49 -5.04 4.43
C LEU A 124 -6.00 -4.97 4.61
N LEU A 125 -6.70 -4.54 3.56
CA LEU A 125 -8.12 -4.79 3.38
C LEU A 125 -8.29 -5.92 2.37
N TYR A 126 -9.26 -6.81 2.58
CA TYR A 126 -9.63 -7.86 1.63
C TYR A 126 -11.13 -8.06 1.60
N ARG A 127 -11.67 -8.46 0.46
CA ARG A 127 -13.10 -8.74 0.30
C ARG A 127 -13.41 -10.15 0.78
N GLU A 128 -14.32 -10.26 1.77
CA GLU A 128 -14.74 -11.53 2.36
C GLU A 128 -15.50 -12.41 1.36
N SER A 129 -16.18 -11.81 0.37
CA SER A 129 -16.83 -12.55 -0.72
C SER A 129 -15.85 -13.21 -1.71
N VAL A 130 -14.57 -12.76 -1.72
CA VAL A 130 -13.53 -13.27 -2.63
C VAL A 130 -12.57 -14.20 -1.91
N PHE A 131 -12.27 -13.90 -0.64
CA PHE A 131 -11.23 -14.55 0.13
C PHE A 131 -11.68 -14.99 1.52
N GLU A 132 -11.27 -16.19 1.89
CA GLU A 132 -11.24 -16.65 3.27
C GLU A 132 -9.85 -16.39 3.87
N LYS A 133 -9.78 -15.72 5.01
CA LYS A 133 -8.50 -15.49 5.71
C LYS A 133 -8.09 -16.74 6.47
N ILE A 134 -6.95 -17.32 6.11
CA ILE A 134 -6.42 -18.55 6.71
C ILE A 134 -5.50 -18.24 7.88
N SER A 135 -4.49 -17.38 7.67
CA SER A 135 -3.51 -17.05 8.69
C SER A 135 -2.95 -15.64 8.51
N VAL A 136 -2.31 -15.16 9.57
CA VAL A 136 -1.58 -13.88 9.58
C VAL A 136 -0.27 -14.10 10.28
N SER A 137 0.81 -13.54 9.75
CA SER A 137 2.10 -13.46 10.43
C SER A 137 2.74 -12.09 10.28
N LEU A 138 3.60 -11.75 11.22
CA LEU A 138 4.38 -10.52 11.24
C LEU A 138 5.85 -10.87 11.24
N LYS A 139 6.64 -10.09 10.52
CA LYS A 139 8.09 -10.17 10.57
C LYS A 139 8.66 -8.81 10.95
N VAL A 140 9.30 -8.78 12.10
CA VAL A 140 10.00 -7.59 12.59
C VAL A 140 11.39 -7.55 11.96
N PRO A 141 11.76 -6.50 11.19
CA PRO A 141 13.12 -6.37 10.69
C PRO A 141 14.16 -6.29 11.81
N GLN A 142 15.31 -6.90 11.59
CA GLN A 142 16.39 -6.97 12.58
C GLN A 142 17.73 -6.60 11.95
N GLU A 143 18.56 -5.87 12.68
CA GLU A 143 19.92 -5.56 12.35
C GLU A 143 20.81 -6.15 13.45
N ASP A 144 21.77 -7.00 13.09
CA ASP A 144 22.65 -7.72 14.02
C ASP A 144 21.90 -8.45 15.15
N GLY A 145 20.74 -9.04 14.82
CA GLY A 145 19.88 -9.74 15.78
C GLY A 145 19.02 -8.85 16.68
N ASN A 146 19.15 -7.52 16.56
CA ASN A 146 18.36 -6.57 17.32
C ASN A 146 17.17 -6.06 16.48
N LYS A 147 15.99 -5.97 17.10
CA LYS A 147 14.82 -5.35 16.45
C LYS A 147 15.10 -3.89 16.14
N ILE A 148 14.84 -3.48 14.92
CA ILE A 148 14.90 -2.05 14.55
C ILE A 148 13.53 -1.41 14.73
N ALA A 149 13.52 -0.14 15.17
CA ALA A 149 12.28 0.63 15.31
C ALA A 149 11.79 1.08 13.94
N THR A 150 11.07 0.19 13.28
CA THR A 150 10.43 0.38 11.97
C THR A 150 9.13 -0.42 11.89
N ARG A 151 8.43 -0.32 10.77
CA ARG A 151 7.20 -1.07 10.50
C ARG A 151 7.48 -2.55 10.37
N ASP A 152 6.59 -3.35 10.93
CA ASP A 152 6.61 -4.78 10.72
C ASP A 152 6.14 -5.11 9.29
N ILE A 153 6.65 -6.19 8.72
CA ILE A 153 6.15 -6.74 7.47
C ILE A 153 4.93 -7.61 7.80
N LEU A 154 3.81 -7.31 7.17
CA LEU A 154 2.54 -8.03 7.38
C LEU A 154 2.32 -9.06 6.28
N GLN A 155 2.25 -10.35 6.62
CA GLN A 155 1.84 -11.41 5.72
C GLN A 155 0.44 -11.90 6.10
N VAL A 156 -0.43 -12.04 5.10
CA VAL A 156 -1.77 -12.59 5.23
C VAL A 156 -1.96 -13.70 4.20
N CYS A 157 -2.20 -14.91 4.64
CA CYS A 157 -2.61 -16.01 3.78
C CYS A 157 -4.12 -15.96 3.57
N LEU A 158 -4.53 -15.81 2.34
CA LEU A 158 -5.91 -15.77 1.89
C LEU A 158 -6.19 -16.98 0.99
N LYS A 159 -7.31 -17.64 1.19
CA LYS A 159 -7.78 -18.71 0.29
C LYS A 159 -8.81 -18.14 -0.67
N SER A 160 -8.57 -18.31 -1.95
CA SER A 160 -9.50 -17.89 -2.99
C SER A 160 -10.72 -18.82 -3.09
N GLY A 161 -11.81 -18.36 -3.71
CA GLY A 161 -12.96 -19.19 -3.99
C GLY A 161 -12.67 -20.44 -4.84
N MET A 162 -11.50 -20.48 -5.51
CA MET A 162 -10.99 -21.67 -6.23
C MET A 162 -10.20 -22.66 -5.34
N GLY A 163 -10.11 -22.37 -4.04
CA GLY A 163 -9.40 -23.20 -3.08
C GLY A 163 -7.89 -23.03 -3.03
N GLN A 164 -7.31 -22.09 -3.79
CA GLN A 164 -5.88 -21.81 -3.80
C GLN A 164 -5.52 -20.77 -2.74
N ASN A 165 -4.41 -21.02 -2.03
CA ASN A 165 -3.83 -20.03 -1.14
C ASN A 165 -3.09 -18.95 -1.95
N ILE A 166 -3.21 -17.71 -1.53
CA ILE A 166 -2.38 -16.59 -1.95
C ILE A 166 -1.84 -15.89 -0.70
N ASN A 167 -0.54 -15.69 -0.67
CA ASN A 167 0.15 -15.01 0.42
C ASN A 167 0.40 -13.56 0.01
N LEU A 168 -0.36 -12.63 0.60
CA LEU A 168 -0.17 -11.20 0.41
C LEU A 168 0.73 -10.66 1.51
N ILE A 169 1.83 -10.02 1.11
CA ILE A 169 2.83 -9.45 2.03
C ILE A 169 2.84 -7.94 1.82
N VAL A 170 2.52 -7.17 2.86
CA VAL A 170 2.50 -5.71 2.82
C VAL A 170 3.73 -5.16 3.51
N ASN A 171 4.47 -4.29 2.80
CA ASN A 171 5.75 -3.73 3.21
C ASN A 171 5.70 -2.20 3.28
N HIS A 172 6.46 -1.62 4.19
CA HIS A 172 6.85 -0.21 4.14
C HIS A 172 8.27 -0.09 4.70
N HIS A 173 9.25 -0.07 3.81
CA HIS A 173 10.66 -0.05 4.15
C HIS A 173 11.11 1.33 4.71
N PRO A 174 12.20 1.40 5.48
CA PRO A 174 12.75 2.65 5.99
C PRO A 174 13.10 3.64 4.87
N SER A 175 12.69 4.91 5.05
CA SER A 175 12.93 5.95 4.05
C SER A 175 14.42 6.32 3.96
N LYS A 176 14.83 6.95 2.84
CA LYS A 176 16.18 7.50 2.63
C LYS A 176 16.47 8.73 3.50
N PHE A 177 15.51 9.19 4.29
CA PHE A 177 15.65 10.36 5.15
C PHE A 177 16.66 10.12 6.29
N GLY A 178 17.55 11.10 6.56
CA GLY A 178 18.55 11.01 7.63
C GLY A 178 19.95 10.56 7.19
N GLY A 179 20.20 10.43 5.88
CA GLY A 179 21.51 10.08 5.31
C GLY A 179 21.52 8.71 4.61
N ALA A 180 22.14 8.67 3.44
CA ALA A 180 22.11 7.49 2.56
C ALA A 180 22.66 6.22 3.22
N GLY A 181 23.75 6.30 3.99
CA GLY A 181 24.40 5.13 4.59
C GLY A 181 23.63 4.51 5.75
N ALA A 182 23.18 5.30 6.74
CA ALA A 182 22.47 4.78 7.91
C ALA A 182 21.08 4.25 7.56
N SER A 183 20.44 4.79 6.52
CA SER A 183 19.14 4.29 6.03
C SER A 183 19.27 3.08 5.12
N ALA A 184 20.42 2.86 4.45
CA ALA A 184 20.66 1.69 3.61
C ALA A 184 20.63 0.40 4.45
N ALA A 185 21.42 0.31 5.51
CA ALA A 185 21.46 -0.87 6.38
C ALA A 185 20.07 -1.25 6.92
N ARG A 186 19.23 -0.26 7.25
CA ARG A 186 17.87 -0.52 7.72
C ARG A 186 16.96 -1.04 6.59
N ARG A 187 17.12 -0.56 5.34
CA ARG A 187 16.39 -1.09 4.19
C ARG A 187 16.83 -2.52 3.87
N ASP A 188 18.15 -2.78 3.95
CA ASP A 188 18.69 -4.12 3.75
C ASP A 188 18.15 -5.09 4.80
N ALA A 189 18.04 -4.66 6.07
CA ALA A 189 17.43 -5.44 7.14
C ALA A 189 15.94 -5.73 6.87
N ALA A 190 15.19 -4.77 6.34
CA ALA A 190 13.80 -4.96 5.96
C ALA A 190 13.68 -5.90 4.75
N MET A 191 14.55 -5.76 3.74
CA MET A 191 14.60 -6.63 2.58
C MET A 191 14.97 -8.07 2.97
N LEU A 192 15.95 -8.24 3.87
CA LEU A 192 16.32 -9.55 4.41
C LEU A 192 15.15 -10.20 5.18
N ALA A 193 14.39 -9.41 5.94
CA ALA A 193 13.21 -9.89 6.63
C ALA A 193 12.13 -10.37 5.65
N LEU A 194 11.89 -9.63 4.56
CA LEU A 194 11.00 -10.04 3.48
C LEU A 194 11.49 -11.34 2.82
N ARG A 195 12.79 -11.41 2.48
CA ARG A 195 13.39 -12.62 1.91
C ARG A 195 13.17 -13.84 2.80
N GLN A 196 13.47 -13.74 4.09
CA GLN A 196 13.28 -14.83 5.06
C GLN A 196 11.81 -15.27 5.18
N MET A 197 10.86 -14.32 5.07
CA MET A 197 9.44 -14.64 5.05
C MET A 197 9.07 -15.43 3.80
N CYS A 198 9.55 -15.00 2.64
CA CYS A 198 9.34 -15.71 1.38
C CYS A 198 9.98 -17.10 1.39
N ASP A 199 11.22 -17.23 1.88
CA ASP A 199 11.90 -18.53 2.00
C ASP A 199 11.09 -19.51 2.85
N SER A 200 10.51 -19.02 3.96
CA SER A 200 9.66 -19.84 4.83
C SER A 200 8.38 -20.31 4.14
N LEU A 201 7.76 -19.46 3.31
CA LEU A 201 6.58 -19.81 2.52
C LEU A 201 6.92 -20.83 1.44
N VAL A 202 8.01 -20.63 0.71
CA VAL A 202 8.49 -21.56 -0.32
C VAL A 202 8.84 -22.92 0.27
N ALA A 203 9.45 -22.95 1.46
CA ALA A 203 9.82 -24.18 2.15
C ALA A 203 8.61 -25.07 2.52
N VAL A 204 7.44 -24.47 2.73
CA VAL A 204 6.18 -25.20 2.99
C VAL A 204 5.34 -25.42 1.73
N GLY A 205 5.90 -25.10 0.54
CA GLY A 205 5.29 -25.38 -0.76
C GLY A 205 4.32 -24.30 -1.25
N GLU A 206 4.27 -23.13 -0.62
CA GLU A 206 3.45 -22.01 -1.10
C GLU A 206 4.05 -21.42 -2.39
N GLN A 207 3.22 -21.30 -3.42
CA GLN A 207 3.66 -20.90 -4.76
C GLN A 207 3.09 -19.57 -5.23
N HIS A 208 2.06 -19.07 -4.55
CA HIS A 208 1.41 -17.80 -4.89
C HIS A 208 1.73 -16.77 -3.81
N ILE A 209 2.83 -16.06 -4.04
CA ILE A 209 3.32 -15.00 -3.14
C ILE A 209 3.27 -13.68 -3.89
N VAL A 210 2.66 -12.67 -3.29
CA VAL A 210 2.64 -11.29 -3.79
C VAL A 210 3.09 -10.38 -2.65
N ALA A 211 4.26 -9.79 -2.79
CA ALA A 211 4.71 -8.69 -1.94
C ALA A 211 4.33 -7.36 -2.61
N MET A 212 3.74 -6.46 -1.82
CA MET A 212 3.38 -5.11 -2.24
C MET A 212 3.85 -4.12 -1.19
N GLY A 213 4.23 -2.92 -1.59
CA GLY A 213 4.67 -1.95 -0.60
C GLY A 213 5.37 -0.74 -1.17
N ASP A 214 5.64 0.19 -0.24
CA ASP A 214 6.61 1.26 -0.40
C ASP A 214 7.99 0.75 0.06
N PHE A 215 8.85 0.45 -0.90
CA PHE A 215 10.19 -0.08 -0.65
C PHE A 215 11.23 1.02 -0.43
N ASN A 216 10.82 2.29 -0.59
CA ASN A 216 11.68 3.47 -0.43
C ASN A 216 12.97 3.41 -1.27
N ASP A 217 12.96 2.65 -2.37
CA ASP A 217 14.01 2.61 -3.38
C ASP A 217 13.41 2.28 -4.75
N ASN A 218 14.14 2.63 -5.84
CA ASN A 218 13.73 2.33 -7.20
C ASN A 218 13.99 0.85 -7.55
N PRO A 219 13.35 0.29 -8.59
CA PRO A 219 13.52 -1.11 -9.00
C PRO A 219 14.95 -1.55 -9.29
N ASP A 220 15.83 -0.62 -9.64
CA ASP A 220 17.26 -0.83 -9.90
C ASP A 220 18.14 -0.79 -8.65
N GLY A 221 17.55 -0.72 -7.45
CA GLY A 221 18.28 -0.76 -6.18
C GLY A 221 18.90 -2.13 -5.91
N GLU A 222 20.20 -2.18 -5.56
CA GLU A 222 20.97 -3.42 -5.31
C GLU A 222 20.33 -4.34 -4.28
N GLN A 223 19.52 -3.80 -3.35
CA GLN A 223 18.83 -4.60 -2.34
C GLN A 223 17.82 -5.60 -2.92
N PHE A 224 17.30 -5.35 -4.14
CA PHE A 224 16.36 -6.27 -4.79
C PHE A 224 17.03 -7.56 -5.28
N ASP A 225 18.37 -7.57 -5.46
CA ASP A 225 19.13 -8.77 -5.79
C ASP A 225 18.95 -9.88 -4.73
N MET A 226 18.63 -9.48 -3.47
CA MET A 226 18.30 -10.45 -2.42
C MET A 226 17.06 -11.29 -2.73
N LEU A 227 16.19 -10.85 -3.62
CA LEU A 227 14.94 -11.53 -3.98
C LEU A 227 15.04 -12.31 -5.29
N ASP A 228 16.21 -12.32 -5.95
CA ASP A 228 16.42 -13.02 -7.19
C ASP A 228 16.04 -14.50 -7.08
N GLY A 229 15.27 -14.97 -8.08
CA GLY A 229 14.73 -16.33 -8.12
C GLY A 229 13.58 -16.62 -7.15
N ILE A 230 13.26 -15.71 -6.24
CA ILE A 230 12.17 -15.83 -5.27
C ILE A 230 10.95 -14.99 -5.68
N LEU A 231 11.17 -13.71 -6.02
CA LEU A 231 10.14 -12.79 -6.48
C LEU A 231 10.61 -12.04 -7.73
N ALA A 232 9.74 -11.89 -8.71
CA ALA A 232 9.93 -11.05 -9.88
C ALA A 232 9.33 -9.66 -9.63
N ASN A 233 10.07 -8.61 -9.97
CA ASN A 233 9.63 -7.23 -9.80
C ASN A 233 8.77 -6.78 -10.98
N MET A 234 7.49 -6.53 -10.76
CA MET A 234 6.53 -6.15 -11.80
C MET A 234 6.62 -4.68 -12.22
N SER A 235 7.45 -3.89 -11.54
CA SER A 235 7.60 -2.45 -11.79
C SER A 235 8.73 -2.09 -12.76
N GLU A 236 9.65 -3.01 -13.09
CA GLU A 236 10.84 -2.74 -13.89
C GLU A 236 10.53 -2.11 -15.25
N SER A 237 9.53 -2.63 -15.97
CA SER A 237 9.14 -2.11 -17.27
C SER A 237 8.55 -0.70 -17.20
N LEU A 238 7.84 -0.37 -16.12
CA LEU A 238 7.29 0.96 -15.88
C LEU A 238 8.40 1.95 -15.53
N TYR A 239 9.36 1.53 -14.70
CA TYR A 239 10.53 2.32 -14.34
C TYR A 239 11.40 2.64 -15.56
N ALA A 240 11.65 1.65 -16.42
CA ALA A 240 12.40 1.83 -17.68
C ALA A 240 11.72 2.83 -18.64
N GLN A 241 10.39 3.03 -18.52
CA GLN A 241 9.63 4.05 -19.26
C GLN A 241 9.67 5.43 -18.57
N GLY A 242 10.36 5.58 -17.45
CA GLY A 242 10.45 6.83 -16.69
C GLY A 242 9.19 7.15 -15.88
N LEU A 243 8.33 6.14 -15.62
CA LEU A 243 7.16 6.27 -14.77
C LEU A 243 7.53 6.10 -13.29
N GLY A 244 6.74 6.70 -12.40
CA GLY A 244 6.98 6.63 -10.97
C GLY A 244 5.72 6.86 -10.15
N THR A 245 5.82 6.59 -8.86
CA THR A 245 4.73 6.76 -7.90
C THR A 245 4.87 8.03 -7.08
N ILE A 246 6.08 8.56 -6.90
CA ILE A 246 6.34 9.86 -6.29
C ILE A 246 7.10 10.77 -7.25
N ARG A 247 6.95 12.09 -7.07
CA ARG A 247 7.67 13.07 -7.89
C ARG A 247 8.33 14.14 -7.02
N TYR A 248 9.65 14.19 -7.08
CA TYR A 248 10.46 15.19 -6.37
C TYR A 248 11.35 15.96 -7.34
N GLU A 249 11.35 17.29 -7.24
CA GLU A 249 12.15 18.19 -8.11
C GLU A 249 12.07 17.86 -9.61
N GLY A 250 10.87 17.49 -10.07
CA GLY A 250 10.62 17.19 -11.47
C GLY A 250 10.94 15.75 -11.90
N LYS A 251 11.57 14.96 -11.07
CA LYS A 251 11.91 13.56 -11.34
C LYS A 251 10.89 12.63 -10.70
N TRP A 252 10.51 11.59 -11.42
CA TRP A 252 9.71 10.50 -10.91
C TRP A 252 10.60 9.41 -10.34
N ASP A 253 10.25 8.92 -9.14
CA ASP A 253 10.80 7.71 -8.54
C ASP A 253 9.67 6.69 -8.41
N LEU A 254 9.97 5.41 -8.69
CA LEU A 254 9.04 4.30 -8.58
C LEU A 254 9.40 3.46 -7.35
N ILE A 255 8.89 3.85 -6.20
CA ILE A 255 9.23 3.24 -4.91
C ILE A 255 8.12 2.36 -4.34
N ASP A 256 6.91 2.46 -4.90
CA ASP A 256 5.80 1.57 -4.59
C ASP A 256 5.73 0.48 -5.66
N MET A 257 5.78 -0.80 -5.26
CA MET A 257 5.93 -1.93 -6.18
C MET A 257 5.08 -3.13 -5.81
N PHE A 258 4.87 -3.97 -6.82
CA PHE A 258 4.47 -5.36 -6.65
C PHE A 258 5.60 -6.29 -7.07
N LEU A 259 5.92 -7.23 -6.19
CA LEU A 259 6.84 -8.33 -6.47
C LEU A 259 6.06 -9.63 -6.33
N VAL A 260 6.19 -10.52 -7.29
CA VAL A 260 5.38 -11.75 -7.35
C VAL A 260 6.25 -12.99 -7.50
N SER A 261 5.83 -14.12 -6.95
CA SER A 261 6.52 -15.39 -7.18
C SER A 261 6.60 -15.71 -8.69
N PRO A 262 7.64 -16.39 -9.16
CA PRO A 262 7.87 -16.63 -10.59
C PRO A 262 6.68 -17.26 -11.31
N LYS A 263 5.94 -18.13 -10.62
CA LYS A 263 4.72 -18.78 -11.16
C LYS A 263 3.62 -17.76 -11.52
N LEU A 264 3.57 -16.61 -10.84
CA LEU A 264 2.57 -15.57 -11.08
C LEU A 264 3.02 -14.53 -12.10
N ALA A 265 4.32 -14.40 -12.37
CA ALA A 265 4.88 -13.28 -13.13
C ALA A 265 4.28 -13.16 -14.55
N GLU A 266 4.14 -14.25 -15.28
CA GLU A 266 3.57 -14.26 -16.64
C GLU A 266 2.09 -13.86 -16.68
N TYR A 267 1.39 -14.01 -15.55
CA TYR A 267 -0.06 -13.76 -15.41
C TYR A 267 -0.34 -12.48 -14.64
N SER A 268 0.69 -11.69 -14.39
CA SER A 268 0.61 -10.45 -13.60
C SER A 268 0.93 -9.23 -14.44
N ARG A 269 0.17 -8.15 -14.24
CA ARG A 269 0.44 -6.85 -14.80
C ARG A 269 0.24 -5.77 -13.78
N MET A 270 1.27 -4.96 -13.54
CA MET A 270 1.22 -3.78 -12.70
C MET A 270 0.92 -2.53 -13.53
N ASP A 271 0.11 -1.63 -12.97
CA ASP A 271 -0.13 -0.29 -13.51
C ASP A 271 -0.07 0.76 -12.36
N ILE A 272 0.34 2.00 -12.70
CA ILE A 272 0.35 3.15 -11.77
C ILE A 272 -0.90 4.00 -12.05
N LEU A 273 -1.66 4.33 -11.00
CA LEU A 273 -2.89 5.10 -11.14
C LEU A 273 -2.63 6.60 -10.89
N GLN A 274 -2.38 7.36 -11.95
CA GLN A 274 -2.35 8.82 -11.89
C GLN A 274 -3.78 9.39 -11.89
N ILE A 275 -4.46 9.28 -10.76
CA ILE A 275 -5.86 9.67 -10.61
C ILE A 275 -5.99 11.20 -10.72
N PRO A 276 -6.74 11.76 -11.67
CA PRO A 276 -6.71 13.19 -11.97
C PRO A 276 -6.99 14.11 -10.78
N PHE A 277 -7.92 13.75 -9.90
CA PHE A 277 -8.25 14.58 -8.73
C PHE A 277 -7.25 14.43 -7.55
N LEU A 278 -6.30 13.50 -7.65
CA LEU A 278 -5.17 13.38 -6.73
C LEU A 278 -3.92 14.12 -7.22
N MET A 279 -3.96 14.70 -8.41
CA MET A 279 -2.81 15.34 -9.03
C MET A 279 -2.89 16.87 -8.93
N THR A 280 -1.73 17.50 -8.84
CA THR A 280 -1.58 18.96 -8.92
C THR A 280 -0.44 19.34 -9.84
N TYR A 281 -0.56 20.50 -10.50
CA TYR A 281 0.50 21.01 -11.36
C TYR A 281 1.56 21.75 -10.54
N GLU A 282 2.81 21.34 -10.69
CA GLU A 282 3.97 21.98 -10.07
C GLU A 282 4.60 23.00 -11.01
N LYS A 283 4.64 24.28 -10.59
CA LYS A 283 5.18 25.36 -11.40
C LYS A 283 6.71 25.44 -11.40
N LYS A 284 7.36 25.11 -10.26
CA LYS A 284 8.82 25.19 -10.11
C LYS A 284 9.54 24.18 -10.99
N TYR A 285 9.01 22.98 -11.05
CA TYR A 285 9.44 21.89 -11.92
C TYR A 285 8.24 21.46 -12.76
N PRO A 286 8.04 22.06 -13.94
CA PRO A 286 6.78 21.92 -14.69
C PRO A 286 6.32 20.48 -14.89
N GLY A 287 5.06 20.21 -14.54
CA GLY A 287 4.44 18.90 -14.64
C GLY A 287 3.47 18.59 -13.51
N PHE A 288 2.73 17.50 -13.65
CA PHE A 288 1.82 17.03 -12.61
C PHE A 288 2.55 16.16 -11.60
N LYS A 289 2.12 16.25 -10.34
CA LYS A 289 2.58 15.39 -9.24
C LYS A 289 1.42 15.06 -8.30
N PRO A 290 1.53 14.01 -7.47
CA PRO A 290 0.55 13.74 -6.44
C PRO A 290 0.36 14.94 -5.50
N LEU A 291 -0.88 15.19 -5.12
CA LEU A 291 -1.25 16.26 -4.21
C LEU A 291 -1.23 15.72 -2.77
N ARG A 292 -0.15 16.03 -2.06
CA ARG A 292 0.02 15.63 -0.66
C ARG A 292 -0.93 16.37 0.30
N THR A 293 -1.09 15.85 1.48
CA THR A 293 -1.98 16.42 2.50
C THR A 293 -1.51 17.79 3.00
N TYR A 294 -0.19 17.96 3.17
CA TYR A 294 0.44 19.20 3.63
C TYR A 294 1.60 19.62 2.73
N SER A 295 1.82 20.93 2.61
CA SER A 295 3.04 21.53 2.08
C SER A 295 3.72 22.33 3.20
N GLY A 296 4.79 21.78 3.77
CA GLY A 296 5.31 22.25 5.04
C GLY A 296 4.23 22.22 6.13
N PRO A 297 4.00 23.31 6.88
CA PRO A 297 2.95 23.34 7.91
C PRO A 297 1.53 23.57 7.35
N ARG A 298 1.43 23.95 6.07
CA ARG A 298 0.15 24.36 5.45
C ARG A 298 -0.63 23.15 4.96
N TYR A 299 -1.87 22.97 5.44
CA TYR A 299 -2.83 22.04 4.87
C TYR A 299 -3.25 22.47 3.45
N ILE A 300 -3.09 21.59 2.47
CA ILE A 300 -3.43 21.85 1.07
C ILE A 300 -4.51 20.93 0.53
N GLY A 301 -5.01 20.00 1.35
CA GLY A 301 -6.20 19.22 1.08
C GLY A 301 -6.03 18.05 0.12
N GLY A 302 -4.80 17.64 -0.16
CA GLY A 302 -4.52 16.42 -0.89
C GLY A 302 -4.60 15.17 0.00
N VAL A 303 -4.28 14.03 -0.56
CA VAL A 303 -4.38 12.71 0.10
C VAL A 303 -3.02 12.13 0.37
N SER A 304 -2.14 12.10 -0.63
CA SER A 304 -0.83 11.47 -0.55
C SER A 304 0.13 12.08 -1.57
N ASP A 305 1.42 12.01 -1.29
CA ASP A 305 2.50 12.28 -2.23
C ASP A 305 2.86 11.04 -3.09
N HIS A 306 2.14 9.93 -2.92
CA HIS A 306 2.24 8.72 -3.72
C HIS A 306 1.03 8.54 -4.64
N CYS A 307 1.26 8.04 -5.85
CA CYS A 307 0.22 7.47 -6.69
C CYS A 307 -0.09 6.04 -6.24
N PRO A 308 -1.37 5.62 -6.19
CA PRO A 308 -1.68 4.21 -5.97
C PRO A 308 -1.21 3.35 -7.13
N ILE A 309 -0.93 2.08 -6.85
CA ILE A 309 -0.58 1.07 -7.83
C ILE A 309 -1.58 -0.08 -7.79
N ILE A 310 -1.76 -0.74 -8.92
CA ILE A 310 -2.60 -1.94 -9.05
C ILE A 310 -1.85 -3.09 -9.69
N LEU A 311 -2.22 -4.29 -9.32
CA LEU A 311 -1.81 -5.53 -9.97
C LEU A 311 -3.05 -6.29 -10.43
N LYS A 312 -3.13 -6.53 -11.74
CA LYS A 312 -4.06 -7.50 -12.34
C LYS A 312 -3.34 -8.85 -12.38
N LEU A 313 -3.93 -9.84 -11.75
CA LEU A 313 -3.33 -11.15 -11.55
C LEU A 313 -4.32 -12.24 -11.93
N SER A 314 -3.89 -13.19 -12.79
CA SER A 314 -4.65 -14.40 -13.08
C SER A 314 -3.96 -15.60 -12.45
N ILE A 315 -4.70 -16.38 -11.65
CA ILE A 315 -4.20 -17.64 -11.13
C ILE A 315 -4.74 -18.75 -12.02
N SER A 316 -3.85 -19.38 -12.82
CA SER A 316 -4.16 -20.59 -13.58
C SER A 316 -3.95 -21.83 -12.72
N HIS A 317 -4.71 -22.89 -13.00
CA HIS A 317 -4.58 -24.20 -12.35
C HIS A 317 -3.26 -24.90 -12.68
#